data_64b57258b8c2fc8bd9123ba08f8bc9eb
#
_entry.id   64b57258b8c2fc8bd9123ba08f8bc9eb
#
_cell.length_a   1.000
_cell.length_b   1.000
_cell.length_c   1.000
_cell.angle_alpha   90.00
_cell.angle_beta   90.00
_cell.angle_gamma   90.00
#
_symmetry.space_group_name_H-M   'P 1'
#
loop_
_entity.id
_entity.type
_entity.pdbx_description
1 polymer ?
#
loop_
_entity_poly.entity_id
_entity_poly.type
_entity_poly.pdbx_seq_one_letter_code
_entity_poly.pdbx_strand_id
1 'polypeptide(L)'
;MKICKEIYQYRQMIFSLVKKDLRGRYKGSVLGFLWTFINPLMQLVVYTFVFTYIMKAGIEKYYLYLFVALIPWIFFSSAITGGSSSIVAQKDLIKKIYFPREVIPISYVTSCFVNMLLCFLIIFPVMVISGISLNPLALLCLPVVMVVEYFLALGMAMLSSAVTVYFRDLEHILGIVTMVWMYMTPIFYSIDMIPEKLRFVYHINPMSSVISCYRDVLYYSQVPDLTSLVEAVVLGALFRVRGMLVFGRLTKGVAEDL
;
A
#
# COMPACT_ATOMS: atom_id res chain seq x y z
N MET A 1 0.65 8.35 -24.00
CA MET A 1 -0.07 9.64 -23.91
C MET A 1 -1.59 9.52 -24.05
N LYS A 2 -2.17 8.65 -24.92
CA LYS A 2 -3.64 8.52 -25.07
C LYS A 2 -4.32 8.07 -23.76
N ILE A 3 -3.84 7.01 -23.10
CA ILE A 3 -4.43 6.44 -21.87
C ILE A 3 -4.47 7.47 -20.73
N CYS A 4 -3.39 8.23 -20.51
CA CYS A 4 -3.38 9.26 -19.44
C CYS A 4 -4.42 10.36 -19.71
N LYS A 5 -4.62 10.76 -20.98
CA LYS A 5 -5.62 11.75 -21.36
C LYS A 5 -7.04 11.20 -21.17
N GLU A 6 -7.27 9.94 -21.51
CA GLU A 6 -8.54 9.26 -21.27
C GLU A 6 -8.85 9.16 -19.78
N ILE A 7 -7.91 8.67 -18.95
CA ILE A 7 -8.09 8.59 -17.48
C ILE A 7 -8.41 9.98 -16.90
N TYR A 8 -7.75 11.04 -17.38
CA TYR A 8 -8.03 12.41 -16.93
C TYR A 8 -9.46 12.87 -17.25
N GLN A 9 -10.03 12.46 -18.39
CA GLN A 9 -11.44 12.74 -18.73
C GLN A 9 -12.40 12.09 -17.72
N TYR A 10 -12.06 10.90 -17.18
CA TYR A 10 -12.87 10.17 -16.20
C TYR A 10 -12.54 10.52 -14.73
N ARG A 11 -11.79 11.61 -14.45
CA ARG A 11 -11.40 12.01 -13.08
C ARG A 11 -12.59 12.18 -12.12
N GLN A 12 -13.74 12.67 -12.61
CA GLN A 12 -14.95 12.82 -11.79
C GLN A 12 -15.53 11.44 -11.40
N MET A 13 -15.47 10.46 -12.30
CA MET A 13 -15.88 9.10 -12.03
C MET A 13 -14.94 8.46 -10.99
N ILE A 14 -13.61 8.62 -11.14
CA ILE A 14 -12.63 8.16 -10.15
C ILE A 14 -12.94 8.74 -8.78
N PHE A 15 -13.14 10.06 -8.69
CA PHE A 15 -13.49 10.74 -7.43
C PHE A 15 -14.79 10.19 -6.82
N SER A 16 -15.80 9.95 -7.64
CA SER A 16 -17.10 9.41 -7.19
C SER A 16 -16.96 7.97 -6.68
N LEU A 17 -16.17 7.14 -7.35
CA LEU A 17 -15.88 5.77 -6.92
C LEU A 17 -15.07 5.73 -5.62
N VAL A 18 -14.03 6.58 -5.49
CA VAL A 18 -13.26 6.74 -4.24
C VAL A 18 -14.18 7.13 -3.09
N LYS A 19 -15.05 8.14 -3.30
CA LYS A 19 -16.02 8.59 -2.28
C LYS A 19 -17.01 7.50 -1.92
N LYS A 20 -17.50 6.74 -2.91
CA LYS A 20 -18.40 5.58 -2.71
C LYS A 20 -17.71 4.52 -1.86
N ASP A 21 -16.45 4.15 -2.19
CA ASP A 21 -15.69 3.12 -1.49
C ASP A 21 -15.41 3.53 -0.03
N LEU A 22 -14.90 4.75 0.20
CA LEU A 22 -14.64 5.27 1.54
C LEU A 22 -15.90 5.34 2.41
N ARG A 23 -17.04 5.73 1.83
CA ARG A 23 -18.31 5.73 2.55
C ARG A 23 -18.85 4.32 2.79
N GLY A 24 -18.66 3.42 1.81
CA GLY A 24 -19.16 2.04 1.86
C GLY A 24 -18.51 1.20 2.94
N ARG A 25 -17.21 1.42 3.21
CA ARG A 25 -16.44 0.65 4.20
C ARG A 25 -17.01 0.73 5.61
N TYR A 26 -17.67 1.84 5.95
CA TYR A 26 -18.11 2.12 7.32
C TYR A 26 -19.63 2.32 7.44
N LYS A 27 -20.36 2.15 6.35
CA LYS A 27 -21.82 2.33 6.33
C LYS A 27 -22.50 1.28 7.21
N GLY A 28 -23.34 1.75 8.15
CA GLY A 28 -24.07 0.87 9.07
C GLY A 28 -23.30 0.43 10.31
N SER A 29 -22.05 0.85 10.47
CA SER A 29 -21.26 0.56 11.67
C SER A 29 -21.46 1.64 12.74
N VAL A 30 -21.54 1.24 14.03
CA VAL A 30 -21.66 2.14 15.19
C VAL A 30 -20.44 3.07 15.30
N LEU A 31 -19.23 2.55 15.09
CA LEU A 31 -17.99 3.32 15.16
C LEU A 31 -17.65 4.01 13.82
N GLY A 32 -18.35 3.62 12.74
CA GLY A 32 -18.21 4.26 11.44
C GLY A 32 -16.77 4.47 11.01
N PHE A 33 -16.43 5.70 10.65
CA PHE A 33 -15.12 6.10 10.17
C PHE A 33 -13.96 5.87 11.16
N LEU A 34 -14.23 5.75 12.46
CA LEU A 34 -13.18 5.51 13.47
C LEU A 34 -12.46 4.18 13.25
N TRP A 35 -13.08 3.19 12.59
CA TRP A 35 -12.43 1.94 12.24
C TRP A 35 -11.17 2.10 11.37
N THR A 36 -11.09 3.19 10.60
CA THR A 36 -9.88 3.56 9.86
C THR A 36 -8.64 3.61 10.75
N PHE A 37 -8.82 4.07 11.98
CA PHE A 37 -7.75 4.27 12.95
C PHE A 37 -7.66 3.12 13.94
N ILE A 38 -8.79 2.60 14.40
CA ILE A 38 -8.85 1.55 15.43
C ILE A 38 -8.15 0.28 14.95
N ASN A 39 -8.39 -0.18 13.72
CA ASN A 39 -7.78 -1.40 13.21
C ASN A 39 -6.24 -1.33 13.20
N PRO A 40 -5.58 -0.34 12.59
CA PRO A 40 -4.14 -0.21 12.65
C PRO A 40 -3.60 -0.03 14.08
N LEU A 41 -4.30 0.72 14.93
CA LEU A 41 -3.88 0.95 16.32
C LEU A 41 -3.96 -0.34 17.14
N MET A 42 -5.00 -1.14 16.96
CA MET A 42 -5.09 -2.45 17.66
C MET A 42 -3.98 -3.39 17.22
N GLN A 43 -3.68 -3.45 15.92
CA GLN A 43 -2.53 -4.23 15.42
C GLN A 43 -1.21 -3.72 16.02
N LEU A 44 -1.03 -2.40 16.07
CA LEU A 44 0.13 -1.76 16.68
C LEU A 44 0.30 -2.17 18.16
N VAL A 45 -0.78 -2.11 18.93
CA VAL A 45 -0.77 -2.49 20.35
C VAL A 45 -0.36 -3.95 20.52
N VAL A 46 -0.99 -4.87 19.79
CA VAL A 46 -0.71 -6.30 19.88
C VAL A 46 0.74 -6.61 19.48
N TYR A 47 1.19 -6.10 18.34
CA TYR A 47 2.55 -6.37 17.87
C TYR A 47 3.60 -5.71 18.78
N THR A 48 3.35 -4.48 19.24
CA THR A 48 4.26 -3.82 20.19
C THR A 48 4.39 -4.62 21.47
N PHE A 49 3.27 -5.13 22.02
CA PHE A 49 3.29 -5.98 23.19
C PHE A 49 4.13 -7.25 22.97
N VAL A 50 3.87 -7.97 21.89
CA VAL A 50 4.58 -9.22 21.57
C VAL A 50 6.07 -8.98 21.36
N PHE A 51 6.43 -8.03 20.51
CA PHE A 51 7.83 -7.83 20.13
C PHE A 51 8.66 -7.10 21.19
N THR A 52 8.05 -6.24 22.01
CA THR A 52 8.75 -5.55 23.10
C THR A 52 8.90 -6.43 24.33
N TYR A 53 7.81 -7.05 24.81
CA TYR A 53 7.82 -7.75 26.10
C TYR A 53 8.14 -9.25 25.96
N ILE A 54 7.66 -9.93 24.94
CA ILE A 54 7.88 -11.38 24.76
C ILE A 54 9.17 -11.63 23.98
N MET A 55 9.34 -11.00 22.83
CA MET A 55 10.47 -11.23 21.93
C MET A 55 11.71 -10.38 22.30
N LYS A 56 11.54 -9.34 23.14
CA LYS A 56 12.63 -8.44 23.57
C LYS A 56 13.46 -7.88 22.42
N ALA A 57 12.81 -7.31 21.43
CA ALA A 57 13.44 -6.85 20.19
C ALA A 57 14.57 -5.82 20.35
N GLY A 58 14.69 -5.15 21.53
CA GLY A 58 15.79 -4.25 21.85
C GLY A 58 15.82 -2.93 21.05
N ILE A 59 14.74 -2.60 20.32
CA ILE A 59 14.64 -1.38 19.52
C ILE A 59 13.99 -0.29 20.37
N GLU A 60 14.64 0.88 20.42
CA GLU A 60 14.12 2.03 21.16
C GLU A 60 12.79 2.51 20.57
N LYS A 61 11.83 2.88 21.41
CA LYS A 61 10.48 3.34 20.97
C LYS A 61 9.86 2.42 19.92
N TYR A 62 9.90 1.10 20.16
CA TYR A 62 9.49 0.07 19.21
C TYR A 62 8.10 0.31 18.61
N TYR A 63 7.15 0.84 19.39
CA TYR A 63 5.81 1.18 18.89
C TYR A 63 5.85 2.15 17.71
N LEU A 64 6.76 3.11 17.72
CA LEU A 64 6.90 4.06 16.62
C LEU A 64 7.64 3.44 15.43
N TYR A 65 8.71 2.69 15.70
CA TYR A 65 9.44 1.92 14.68
C TYR A 65 8.51 1.01 13.88
N LEU A 66 7.59 0.35 14.59
CA LEU A 66 6.59 -0.51 13.99
C LEU A 66 5.50 0.29 13.26
N PHE A 67 4.98 1.37 13.88
CA PHE A 67 3.86 2.13 13.33
C PHE A 67 4.18 2.73 11.96
N VAL A 68 5.38 3.28 11.83
CA VAL A 68 5.91 3.87 10.58
C VAL A 68 5.99 2.84 9.44
N ALA A 69 6.25 1.58 9.74
CA ALA A 69 6.31 0.50 8.76
C ALA A 69 4.94 -0.17 8.51
N LEU A 70 4.11 -0.26 9.55
CA LEU A 70 2.84 -0.98 9.52
C LEU A 70 1.79 -0.26 8.64
N ILE A 71 1.72 1.07 8.72
CA ILE A 71 0.73 1.85 7.96
C ILE A 71 0.95 1.74 6.44
N PRO A 72 2.16 1.97 5.89
CA PRO A 72 2.44 1.68 4.49
C PRO A 72 2.13 0.23 4.09
N TRP A 73 2.51 -0.73 4.94
CA TRP A 73 2.20 -2.13 4.68
C TRP A 73 0.70 -2.41 4.58
N ILE A 74 -0.12 -1.86 5.49
CA ILE A 74 -1.58 -2.02 5.45
C ILE A 74 -2.15 -1.44 4.15
N PHE A 75 -1.66 -0.28 3.70
CA PHE A 75 -2.04 0.28 2.41
C PHE A 75 -1.69 -0.66 1.27
N PHE A 76 -0.43 -1.09 1.18
CA PHE A 76 0.07 -1.96 0.10
C PHE A 76 -0.71 -3.29 0.03
N SER A 77 -0.84 -3.98 1.15
CA SER A 77 -1.56 -5.26 1.22
C SER A 77 -3.04 -5.11 0.87
N SER A 78 -3.71 -4.07 1.38
CA SER A 78 -5.11 -3.78 1.06
C SER A 78 -5.31 -3.42 -0.41
N ALA A 79 -4.37 -2.66 -1.00
CA ALA A 79 -4.41 -2.30 -2.40
C ALA A 79 -4.28 -3.52 -3.32
N ILE A 80 -3.47 -4.51 -2.96
CA ILE A 80 -3.29 -5.73 -3.75
C ILE A 80 -4.47 -6.68 -3.56
N THR A 81 -4.83 -7.01 -2.31
CA THR A 81 -5.87 -8.01 -2.03
C THR A 81 -7.25 -7.54 -2.47
N GLY A 82 -7.70 -6.38 -2.03
CA GLY A 82 -8.99 -5.85 -2.45
C GLY A 82 -8.99 -5.26 -3.87
N GLY A 83 -7.82 -4.80 -4.35
CA GLY A 83 -7.63 -4.40 -5.75
C GLY A 83 -7.82 -5.55 -6.72
N SER A 84 -7.44 -6.77 -6.35
CA SER A 84 -7.59 -7.96 -7.18
C SER A 84 -9.05 -8.25 -7.54
N SER A 85 -9.97 -8.13 -6.59
CA SER A 85 -11.41 -8.34 -6.82
C SER A 85 -12.16 -7.11 -7.33
N SER A 86 -11.50 -5.96 -7.46
CA SER A 86 -12.15 -4.67 -7.77
C SER A 86 -12.94 -4.67 -9.08
N ILE A 87 -12.44 -5.31 -10.15
CA ILE A 87 -13.13 -5.42 -11.44
C ILE A 87 -14.37 -6.31 -11.31
N VAL A 88 -14.22 -7.47 -10.69
CA VAL A 88 -15.33 -8.42 -10.50
C VAL A 88 -16.43 -7.82 -9.65
N ALA A 89 -16.07 -7.07 -8.61
CA ALA A 89 -17.02 -6.36 -7.73
C ALA A 89 -17.81 -5.25 -8.44
N GLN A 90 -17.30 -4.70 -9.55
CA GLN A 90 -17.95 -3.65 -10.32
C GLN A 90 -18.49 -4.14 -11.68
N LYS A 91 -18.72 -5.46 -11.84
CA LYS A 91 -19.20 -6.07 -13.08
C LYS A 91 -20.47 -5.41 -13.64
N ASP A 92 -21.43 -5.06 -12.77
CA ASP A 92 -22.69 -4.43 -13.19
C ASP A 92 -22.46 -3.03 -13.78
N LEU A 93 -21.47 -2.31 -13.28
CA LEU A 93 -21.08 -0.99 -13.79
C LEU A 93 -20.41 -1.13 -15.18
N ILE A 94 -19.53 -2.12 -15.32
CA ILE A 94 -18.82 -2.42 -16.58
C ILE A 94 -19.81 -2.80 -17.69
N LYS A 95 -20.86 -3.56 -17.36
CA LYS A 95 -21.88 -3.98 -18.33
C LYS A 95 -22.85 -2.86 -18.76
N LYS A 96 -23.03 -1.83 -17.90
CA LYS A 96 -24.01 -0.76 -18.15
C LYS A 96 -23.42 0.48 -18.81
N ILE A 97 -22.14 0.77 -18.60
CA ILE A 97 -21.52 2.03 -19.03
C ILE A 97 -20.15 1.73 -19.64
N TYR A 98 -19.88 2.37 -20.79
CA TYR A 98 -18.56 2.29 -21.42
C TYR A 98 -17.59 3.31 -20.79
N PHE A 99 -16.47 2.83 -20.23
CA PHE A 99 -15.36 3.63 -19.71
C PHE A 99 -14.07 2.81 -19.69
N PRO A 100 -12.88 3.46 -19.60
CA PRO A 100 -11.61 2.76 -19.45
C PRO A 100 -11.59 1.95 -18.14
N ARG A 101 -11.34 0.65 -18.23
CA ARG A 101 -11.44 -0.27 -17.08
C ARG A 101 -10.40 -0.01 -16.01
N GLU A 102 -9.30 0.65 -16.37
CA GLU A 102 -8.25 1.12 -15.48
C GLU A 102 -8.79 2.05 -14.37
N VAL A 103 -9.89 2.74 -14.63
CA VAL A 103 -10.57 3.62 -13.66
C VAL A 103 -10.92 2.86 -12.37
N ILE A 104 -11.27 1.57 -12.46
CA ILE A 104 -11.70 0.77 -11.30
C ILE A 104 -10.54 0.50 -10.34
N PRO A 105 -9.42 -0.17 -10.75
CA PRO A 105 -8.31 -0.39 -9.83
C PRO A 105 -7.64 0.91 -9.39
N ILE A 106 -7.59 1.96 -10.24
CA ILE A 106 -7.10 3.28 -9.85
C ILE A 106 -7.96 3.85 -8.71
N SER A 107 -9.28 3.80 -8.82
CA SER A 107 -10.18 4.32 -7.78
C SER A 107 -10.02 3.57 -6.47
N TYR A 108 -9.93 2.24 -6.53
CA TYR A 108 -9.77 1.41 -5.34
C TYR A 108 -8.44 1.68 -4.62
N VAL A 109 -7.31 1.66 -5.34
CA VAL A 109 -5.99 1.95 -4.78
C VAL A 109 -5.93 3.37 -4.22
N THR A 110 -6.54 4.34 -4.92
CA THR A 110 -6.63 5.73 -4.44
C THR A 110 -7.42 5.82 -3.13
N SER A 111 -8.50 5.06 -2.96
CA SER A 111 -9.25 5.04 -1.70
C SER A 111 -8.43 4.45 -0.55
N CYS A 112 -7.65 3.39 -0.80
CA CYS A 112 -6.70 2.84 0.16
C CYS A 112 -5.60 3.83 0.52
N PHE A 113 -5.09 4.58 -0.47
CA PHE A 113 -4.08 5.61 -0.27
C PHE A 113 -4.60 6.77 0.60
N VAL A 114 -5.82 7.25 0.33
CA VAL A 114 -6.47 8.26 1.20
C VAL A 114 -6.58 7.76 2.63
N ASN A 115 -6.94 6.49 2.82
CA ASN A 115 -6.99 5.87 4.14
C ASN A 115 -5.62 5.87 4.84
N MET A 116 -4.55 5.56 4.11
CA MET A 116 -3.17 5.66 4.61
C MET A 116 -2.83 7.09 5.03
N LEU A 117 -3.14 8.09 4.19
CA LEU A 117 -2.89 9.50 4.51
C LEU A 117 -3.60 9.94 5.80
N LEU A 118 -4.82 9.47 6.03
CA LEU A 118 -5.55 9.72 7.28
C LEU A 118 -4.84 9.11 8.49
N CYS A 119 -4.29 7.90 8.36
CA CYS A 119 -3.50 7.27 9.43
C CYS A 119 -2.22 8.06 9.74
N PHE A 120 -1.60 8.72 8.74
CA PHE A 120 -0.44 9.59 8.97
C PHE A 120 -0.77 10.79 9.87
N LEU A 121 -2.03 11.25 9.91
CA LEU A 121 -2.45 12.29 10.86
C LEU A 121 -2.27 11.87 12.31
N ILE A 122 -2.22 10.58 12.61
CA ILE A 122 -1.94 10.07 13.96
C ILE A 122 -0.43 9.88 14.17
N ILE A 123 0.31 9.47 13.13
CA ILE A 123 1.76 9.25 13.24
C ILE A 123 2.48 10.53 13.66
N PHE A 124 2.17 11.67 13.04
CA PHE A 124 2.85 12.94 13.34
C PHE A 124 2.71 13.39 14.80
N PRO A 125 1.51 13.45 15.39
CA PRO A 125 1.38 13.73 16.82
C PRO A 125 2.14 12.74 17.71
N VAL A 126 2.11 11.44 17.38
CA VAL A 126 2.83 10.40 18.14
C VAL A 126 4.34 10.65 18.08
N MET A 127 4.89 11.02 16.92
CA MET A 127 6.31 11.37 16.77
C MET A 127 6.70 12.55 17.68
N VAL A 128 5.91 13.62 17.65
CA VAL A 128 6.15 14.83 18.47
C VAL A 128 6.11 14.48 19.97
N ILE A 129 5.09 13.77 20.41
CA ILE A 129 4.94 13.33 21.83
C ILE A 129 6.10 12.41 22.23
N SER A 130 6.60 11.60 21.30
CA SER A 130 7.74 10.69 21.53
C SER A 130 9.09 11.41 21.57
N GLY A 131 9.12 12.73 21.33
CA GLY A 131 10.36 13.52 21.35
C GLY A 131 11.29 13.21 20.15
N ILE A 132 10.74 12.81 19.00
CA ILE A 132 11.53 12.67 17.76
C ILE A 132 11.61 14.06 17.10
N SER A 133 12.84 14.50 16.83
CA SER A 133 13.08 15.74 16.11
C SER A 133 12.64 15.59 14.65
N LEU A 134 11.75 16.46 14.20
CA LEU A 134 11.33 16.47 12.78
C LEU A 134 12.37 17.22 11.94
N ASN A 135 13.02 16.52 11.02
CA ASN A 135 13.91 17.14 10.05
C ASN A 135 13.11 17.58 8.81
N PRO A 136 13.02 18.91 8.52
CA PRO A 136 12.24 19.41 7.38
C PRO A 136 12.70 18.85 6.02
N LEU A 137 14.02 18.65 5.84
CA LEU A 137 14.57 18.09 4.59
C LEU A 137 14.13 16.61 4.42
N ALA A 138 14.15 15.84 5.49
CA ALA A 138 13.66 14.47 5.45
C ALA A 138 12.15 14.44 5.12
N LEU A 139 11.35 15.31 5.74
CA LEU A 139 9.90 15.38 5.49
C LEU A 139 9.57 15.75 4.05
N LEU A 140 10.41 16.53 3.35
CA LEU A 140 10.22 16.79 1.91
C LEU A 140 10.37 15.54 1.05
N CYS A 141 11.09 14.52 1.51
CA CYS A 141 11.19 13.23 0.81
C CYS A 141 9.96 12.35 1.00
N LEU A 142 9.17 12.57 2.06
CA LEU A 142 8.02 11.73 2.39
C LEU A 142 6.98 11.64 1.26
N PRO A 143 6.54 12.75 0.62
CA PRO A 143 5.63 12.68 -0.53
C PRO A 143 6.19 11.87 -1.69
N VAL A 144 7.51 11.91 -1.90
CA VAL A 144 8.16 11.13 -2.97
C VAL A 144 8.04 9.64 -2.68
N VAL A 145 8.36 9.21 -1.45
CA VAL A 145 8.23 7.81 -1.01
C VAL A 145 6.78 7.34 -1.12
N MET A 146 5.82 8.16 -0.69
CA MET A 146 4.38 7.86 -0.80
C MET A 146 3.92 7.69 -2.25
N VAL A 147 4.41 8.52 -3.17
CA VAL A 147 4.09 8.42 -4.61
C VAL A 147 4.70 7.17 -5.22
N VAL A 148 5.94 6.83 -4.87
CA VAL A 148 6.58 5.59 -5.32
C VAL A 148 5.79 4.36 -4.86
N GLU A 149 5.42 4.33 -3.59
CA GLU A 149 4.60 3.25 -3.02
C GLU A 149 3.23 3.16 -3.69
N TYR A 150 2.56 4.29 -3.93
CA TYR A 150 1.28 4.34 -4.64
C TYR A 150 1.38 3.70 -6.03
N PHE A 151 2.42 4.02 -6.80
CA PHE A 151 2.60 3.45 -8.13
C PHE A 151 2.97 1.96 -8.10
N LEU A 152 3.74 1.53 -7.11
CA LEU A 152 4.03 0.12 -6.87
C LEU A 152 2.73 -0.65 -6.57
N ALA A 153 1.95 -0.19 -5.60
CA ALA A 153 0.67 -0.78 -5.21
C ALA A 153 -0.32 -0.81 -6.37
N LEU A 154 -0.40 0.28 -7.15
CA LEU A 154 -1.27 0.37 -8.31
C LEU A 154 -0.86 -0.62 -9.42
N GLY A 155 0.44 -0.77 -9.68
CA GLY A 155 0.94 -1.75 -10.64
C GLY A 155 0.56 -3.18 -10.26
N MET A 156 0.75 -3.53 -9.00
CA MET A 156 0.37 -4.85 -8.46
C MET A 156 -1.14 -5.06 -8.47
N ALA A 157 -1.93 -4.08 -8.06
CA ALA A 157 -3.39 -4.15 -8.08
C ALA A 157 -3.95 -4.30 -9.50
N MET A 158 -3.38 -3.60 -10.49
CA MET A 158 -3.77 -3.76 -11.89
C MET A 158 -3.44 -5.17 -12.41
N LEU A 159 -2.25 -5.68 -12.09
CA LEU A 159 -1.85 -7.03 -12.49
C LEU A 159 -2.80 -8.06 -11.87
N SER A 160 -3.00 -8.01 -10.56
CA SER A 160 -3.85 -8.97 -9.85
C SER A 160 -5.32 -8.88 -10.29
N SER A 161 -5.87 -7.67 -10.47
CA SER A 161 -7.26 -7.49 -10.91
C SER A 161 -7.52 -8.06 -12.31
N ALA A 162 -6.56 -7.93 -13.22
CA ALA A 162 -6.69 -8.50 -14.56
C ALA A 162 -6.68 -10.04 -14.55
N VAL A 163 -5.84 -10.65 -13.70
CA VAL A 163 -5.76 -12.11 -13.57
C VAL A 163 -6.97 -12.68 -12.83
N THR A 164 -7.47 -11.98 -11.80
CA THR A 164 -8.63 -12.44 -11.01
C THR A 164 -9.90 -12.58 -11.83
N VAL A 165 -10.06 -11.84 -12.92
CA VAL A 165 -11.21 -12.01 -13.84
C VAL A 165 -11.29 -13.44 -14.38
N TYR A 166 -10.13 -14.03 -14.71
CA TYR A 166 -10.03 -15.39 -15.25
C TYR A 166 -9.83 -16.45 -14.16
N PHE A 167 -9.18 -16.08 -13.06
CA PHE A 167 -8.83 -16.99 -11.96
C PHE A 167 -9.24 -16.37 -10.62
N ARG A 168 -10.49 -16.64 -10.21
CA ARG A 168 -11.11 -16.03 -9.01
C ARG A 168 -10.44 -16.40 -7.70
N ASP A 169 -9.85 -17.59 -7.60
CA ASP A 169 -9.15 -18.06 -6.40
C ASP A 169 -7.89 -17.23 -6.08
N LEU A 170 -7.42 -16.42 -7.05
CA LEU A 170 -6.27 -15.54 -6.84
C LEU A 170 -6.49 -14.57 -5.65
N GLU A 171 -7.71 -14.12 -5.38
CA GLU A 171 -8.02 -13.26 -4.23
C GLU A 171 -7.63 -13.93 -2.91
N HIS A 172 -7.98 -15.19 -2.73
CA HIS A 172 -7.63 -15.97 -1.54
C HIS A 172 -6.12 -16.25 -1.47
N ILE A 173 -5.51 -16.60 -2.59
CA ILE A 173 -4.05 -16.81 -2.69
C ILE A 173 -3.30 -15.54 -2.31
N LEU A 174 -3.72 -14.37 -2.80
CA LEU A 174 -3.10 -13.09 -2.47
C LEU A 174 -3.21 -12.75 -0.97
N GLY A 175 -4.28 -13.14 -0.31
CA GLY A 175 -4.40 -13.01 1.14
C GLY A 175 -3.28 -13.77 1.88
N ILE A 176 -3.02 -15.00 1.48
CA ILE A 176 -1.94 -15.82 2.06
C ILE A 176 -0.56 -15.25 1.67
N VAL A 177 -0.38 -14.92 0.39
CA VAL A 177 0.89 -14.35 -0.12
C VAL A 177 1.25 -13.06 0.60
N THR A 178 0.31 -12.12 0.76
CA THR A 178 0.58 -10.86 1.46
C THR A 178 0.87 -11.08 2.93
N MET A 179 0.24 -12.06 3.58
CA MET A 179 0.56 -12.44 4.97
C MET A 179 2.01 -12.93 5.09
N VAL A 180 2.45 -13.85 4.23
CA VAL A 180 3.82 -14.35 4.21
C VAL A 180 4.80 -13.21 3.87
N TRP A 181 4.46 -12.39 2.89
CA TRP A 181 5.28 -11.26 2.44
C TRP A 181 5.49 -10.20 3.53
N MET A 182 4.50 -10.02 4.43
CA MET A 182 4.64 -9.16 5.60
C MET A 182 5.82 -9.57 6.48
N TYR A 183 5.98 -10.86 6.73
CA TYR A 183 7.10 -11.38 7.52
C TYR A 183 8.44 -11.40 6.76
N MET A 184 8.39 -11.49 5.44
CA MET A 184 9.57 -11.36 4.58
C MET A 184 10.00 -9.90 4.34
N THR A 185 9.22 -8.94 4.81
CA THR A 185 9.54 -7.51 4.76
C THR A 185 10.00 -7.07 6.15
N PRO A 186 11.04 -6.24 6.29
CA PRO A 186 11.59 -5.86 7.60
C PRO A 186 10.64 -4.88 8.33
N ILE A 187 9.42 -5.33 8.67
CA ILE A 187 8.42 -4.56 9.41
C ILE A 187 8.67 -4.69 10.90
N PHE A 188 8.91 -5.91 11.37
CA PHE A 188 9.02 -6.25 12.81
C PHE A 188 10.44 -6.20 13.34
N TYR A 189 11.46 -6.22 12.48
CA TYR A 189 12.87 -6.34 12.79
C TYR A 189 13.71 -5.39 11.93
N SER A 190 14.96 -5.15 12.35
CA SER A 190 15.91 -4.38 11.55
C SER A 190 16.57 -5.25 10.49
N ILE A 191 16.94 -4.63 9.38
CA ILE A 191 17.74 -5.26 8.30
C ILE A 191 19.06 -5.82 8.85
N ASP A 192 19.66 -5.19 9.87
CA ASP A 192 20.90 -5.63 10.49
C ASP A 192 20.78 -6.98 11.19
N MET A 193 19.58 -7.38 11.60
CA MET A 193 19.32 -8.68 12.22
C MET A 193 19.32 -9.84 11.19
N ILE A 194 19.34 -9.52 9.89
CA ILE A 194 19.26 -10.50 8.83
C ILE A 194 20.67 -11.01 8.48
N PRO A 195 20.85 -12.34 8.41
CA PRO A 195 22.12 -12.91 7.95
C PRO A 195 22.50 -12.39 6.55
N GLU A 196 23.78 -12.06 6.35
CA GLU A 196 24.28 -11.47 5.09
C GLU A 196 23.87 -12.27 3.85
N LYS A 197 23.89 -13.60 3.94
CA LYS A 197 23.48 -14.49 2.84
C LYS A 197 22.02 -14.30 2.37
N LEU A 198 21.15 -13.77 3.22
CA LEU A 198 19.74 -13.55 2.92
C LEU A 198 19.41 -12.09 2.56
N ARG A 199 20.35 -11.16 2.76
CA ARG A 199 20.12 -9.73 2.49
C ARG A 199 19.71 -9.45 1.04
N PHE A 200 20.21 -10.23 0.08
CA PHE A 200 19.85 -10.04 -1.32
C PHE A 200 18.34 -10.20 -1.58
N VAL A 201 17.66 -11.07 -0.84
CA VAL A 201 16.20 -11.28 -0.96
C VAL A 201 15.44 -10.00 -0.57
N TYR A 202 15.97 -9.23 0.39
CA TYR A 202 15.37 -7.98 0.84
C TYR A 202 15.57 -6.83 -0.15
N HIS A 203 16.67 -6.82 -0.89
CA HIS A 203 16.90 -5.86 -1.98
C HIS A 203 16.00 -6.12 -3.20
N ILE A 204 15.59 -7.37 -3.44
CA ILE A 204 14.62 -7.70 -4.50
C ILE A 204 13.19 -7.37 -4.06
N ASN A 205 12.91 -7.32 -2.76
CA ASN A 205 11.60 -7.01 -2.23
C ASN A 205 11.34 -5.50 -2.28
N PRO A 206 10.43 -5.01 -3.16
CA PRO A 206 10.21 -3.58 -3.33
C PRO A 206 9.70 -2.88 -2.06
N MET A 207 8.97 -3.61 -1.21
CA MET A 207 8.47 -3.05 0.04
C MET A 207 9.56 -2.89 1.10
N SER A 208 10.66 -3.65 1.04
CA SER A 208 11.78 -3.46 1.97
C SER A 208 12.42 -2.08 1.80
N SER A 209 12.72 -1.70 0.56
CA SER A 209 13.30 -0.39 0.24
C SER A 209 12.33 0.76 0.57
N VAL A 210 11.03 0.59 0.28
CA VAL A 210 9.99 1.57 0.62
C VAL A 210 9.91 1.78 2.14
N ILE A 211 9.86 0.69 2.94
CA ILE A 211 9.76 0.76 4.40
C ILE A 211 11.04 1.36 5.00
N SER A 212 12.22 1.03 4.46
CA SER A 212 13.48 1.66 4.89
C SER A 212 13.42 3.18 4.69
N CYS A 213 12.96 3.66 3.53
CA CYS A 213 12.78 5.09 3.28
C CYS A 213 11.80 5.76 4.27
N TYR A 214 10.68 5.10 4.60
CA TYR A 214 9.75 5.63 5.63
C TYR A 214 10.40 5.72 7.00
N ARG A 215 11.21 4.72 7.39
CA ARG A 215 11.94 4.75 8.67
C ARG A 215 13.00 5.83 8.72
N ASP A 216 13.75 6.01 7.63
CA ASP A 216 14.74 7.07 7.54
C ASP A 216 14.08 8.42 7.80
N VAL A 217 12.97 8.70 7.11
CA VAL A 217 12.25 9.98 7.23
C VAL A 217 11.60 10.17 8.60
N LEU A 218 10.85 9.17 9.08
CA LEU A 218 9.92 9.34 10.20
C LEU A 218 10.46 8.83 11.53
N TYR A 219 11.32 7.83 11.55
CA TYR A 219 11.86 7.29 12.78
C TYR A 219 13.27 7.82 13.06
N TYR A 220 14.16 7.79 12.05
CA TYR A 220 15.53 8.27 12.17
C TYR A 220 15.67 9.78 11.90
N SER A 221 14.64 10.45 11.37
CA SER A 221 14.63 11.88 11.03
C SER A 221 15.77 12.30 10.09
N GLN A 222 16.09 11.45 9.14
CA GLN A 222 17.17 11.65 8.16
C GLN A 222 16.65 11.50 6.74
N VAL A 223 17.37 12.09 5.78
CA VAL A 223 17.09 11.90 4.36
C VAL A 223 17.27 10.43 4.01
N PRO A 224 16.32 9.82 3.26
CA PRO A 224 16.42 8.41 2.87
C PRO A 224 17.74 8.10 2.19
N ASP A 225 18.29 6.92 2.47
CA ASP A 225 19.45 6.42 1.76
C ASP A 225 19.16 6.35 0.26
N LEU A 226 20.11 6.89 -0.54
CA LEU A 226 19.94 7.01 -1.98
C LEU A 226 19.75 5.64 -2.64
N THR A 227 20.42 4.61 -2.15
CA THR A 227 20.31 3.25 -2.68
C THR A 227 18.90 2.72 -2.49
N SER A 228 18.36 2.81 -1.27
CA SER A 228 16.99 2.39 -0.94
C SER A 228 15.95 3.16 -1.75
N LEU A 229 16.14 4.46 -1.93
CA LEU A 229 15.21 5.29 -2.71
C LEU A 229 15.23 4.90 -4.20
N VAL A 230 16.41 4.70 -4.77
CA VAL A 230 16.57 4.28 -6.18
C VAL A 230 15.98 2.89 -6.40
N GLU A 231 16.25 1.94 -5.51
CA GLU A 231 15.65 0.59 -5.55
C GLU A 231 14.11 0.67 -5.52
N ALA A 232 13.54 1.43 -4.59
CA ALA A 232 12.10 1.62 -4.48
C ALA A 232 11.50 2.20 -5.78
N VAL A 233 12.13 3.23 -6.35
CA VAL A 233 11.70 3.87 -7.61
C VAL A 233 11.77 2.89 -8.79
N VAL A 234 12.90 2.19 -8.95
CA VAL A 234 13.13 1.26 -10.07
C VAL A 234 12.14 0.09 -10.00
N LEU A 235 12.02 -0.55 -8.83
CA LEU A 235 11.10 -1.66 -8.64
C LEU A 235 9.64 -1.19 -8.75
N GLY A 236 9.30 -0.03 -8.18
CA GLY A 236 7.97 0.56 -8.31
C GLY A 236 7.59 0.84 -9.76
N ALA A 237 8.49 1.44 -10.54
CA ALA A 237 8.30 1.70 -11.96
C ALA A 237 8.17 0.39 -12.78
N LEU A 238 9.00 -0.62 -12.46
CA LEU A 238 8.95 -1.93 -13.12
C LEU A 238 7.58 -2.60 -12.93
N PHE A 239 7.10 -2.68 -11.68
CA PHE A 239 5.79 -3.27 -11.38
C PHE A 239 4.65 -2.45 -11.97
N ARG A 240 4.77 -1.12 -11.96
CA ARG A 240 3.77 -0.23 -12.60
C ARG A 240 3.66 -0.48 -14.10
N VAL A 241 4.79 -0.56 -14.81
CA VAL A 241 4.81 -0.80 -16.25
C VAL A 241 4.29 -2.20 -16.57
N ARG A 242 4.77 -3.23 -15.87
CA ARG A 242 4.30 -4.62 -16.06
C ARG A 242 2.80 -4.74 -15.78
N GLY A 243 2.33 -4.19 -14.67
CA GLY A 243 0.91 -4.20 -14.30
C GLY A 243 0.04 -3.58 -15.40
N MET A 244 0.43 -2.42 -15.91
CA MET A 244 -0.29 -1.73 -16.97
C MET A 244 -0.29 -2.51 -18.29
N LEU A 245 0.83 -3.13 -18.68
CA LEU A 245 0.93 -3.92 -19.90
C LEU A 245 0.08 -5.19 -19.84
N VAL A 246 0.16 -5.93 -18.73
CA VAL A 246 -0.64 -7.15 -18.53
C VAL A 246 -2.13 -6.80 -18.46
N PHE A 247 -2.48 -5.76 -17.70
CA PHE A 247 -3.85 -5.26 -17.61
C PHE A 247 -4.42 -4.92 -18.99
N GLY A 248 -3.71 -4.11 -19.78
CA GLY A 248 -4.18 -3.71 -21.11
C GLY A 248 -4.30 -4.86 -22.11
N ARG A 249 -3.54 -5.96 -21.91
CA ARG A 249 -3.67 -7.17 -22.73
C ARG A 249 -4.88 -8.03 -22.32
N LEU A 250 -5.01 -8.30 -21.03
CA LEU A 250 -6.02 -9.22 -20.51
C LEU A 250 -7.43 -8.60 -20.49
N THR A 251 -7.55 -7.29 -20.33
CA THR A 251 -8.87 -6.66 -20.19
C THR A 251 -9.58 -6.35 -21.50
N LYS A 252 -8.99 -6.61 -22.66
CA LYS A 252 -9.63 -6.34 -23.96
C LYS A 252 -10.92 -7.15 -24.21
N GLY A 253 -11.00 -8.37 -23.66
CA GLY A 253 -12.18 -9.27 -23.78
C GLY A 253 -13.08 -9.35 -22.56
N VAL A 254 -12.72 -8.72 -21.45
CA VAL A 254 -13.37 -8.88 -20.12
C VAL A 254 -14.88 -8.58 -20.08
N ALA A 255 -15.44 -7.82 -21.04
CA ALA A 255 -16.88 -7.58 -21.08
C ALA A 255 -17.69 -8.83 -21.48
N GLU A 256 -17.05 -9.79 -22.14
CA GLU A 256 -17.65 -11.06 -22.56
C GLU A 256 -17.46 -12.15 -21.50
N ASP A 257 -16.44 -12.03 -20.64
CA ASP A 257 -16.05 -13.03 -19.64
C ASP A 257 -16.61 -12.74 -18.23
N LEU A 258 -17.22 -11.57 -17.99
CA LEU A 258 -17.86 -11.14 -16.73
C LEU A 258 -19.37 -11.41 -16.72
#